data_35f88f864fd2b8efffbcf71c2c4970c5
#
_entry.id   35f88f864fd2b8efffbcf71c2c4970c5
#
_cell.length_a   1.000
_cell.length_b   1.000
_cell.length_c   1.000
_cell.angle_alpha   90.00
_cell.angle_beta   90.00
_cell.angle_gamma   90.00
#
_symmetry.space_group_name_H-M   'P 1'
#
loop_
_entity.id
_entity.type
_entity.pdbx_description
1 polymer ?
#
loop_
_entity_poly.entity_id
_entity_poly.type
_entity_poly.pdbx_seq_one_letter_code
_entity_poly.pdbx_strand_id
1 'polypeptide(L)'
;FSTNVLGTENIASKILEHNKKMIYTSSVATLAIKNEVISDENSEASIDEMVGDYKKSKFLAEKIIIGLIKKKKLKAIITNPSTPIGPGDIKPTPTGKIILDVLNRDMPAYVDTGLNFVHVDDVAEGHFLALKYGKIGENYILGGENLNFKDFLDLVAEIGKVPKVKFKINQKYLYFFAFINEVIAKYILRYNPSLTLDGLKMSEKKMFFSSEKAKKLLRYRPRNVKNAIKD
;
A
#
# COMPACT_ATOMS: atom_id res chain seq x y z
N PHE A 1 -8.53 10.39 -10.56
CA PHE A 1 -9.94 10.21 -10.15
C PHE A 1 -10.74 9.44 -11.19
N SER A 2 -10.70 9.77 -12.47
CA SER A 2 -11.50 9.09 -13.51
C SER A 2 -11.30 7.56 -13.49
N THR A 3 -10.07 7.08 -13.49
CA THR A 3 -9.77 5.64 -13.50
C THR A 3 -10.24 4.95 -12.21
N ASN A 4 -9.86 5.47 -11.04
CA ASN A 4 -10.16 4.80 -9.77
C ASN A 4 -11.61 4.99 -9.32
N VAL A 5 -12.21 6.16 -9.50
CA VAL A 5 -13.56 6.45 -9.00
C VAL A 5 -14.60 6.07 -10.03
N LEU A 6 -14.61 6.73 -11.20
CA LEU A 6 -15.62 6.45 -12.24
C LEU A 6 -15.48 5.04 -12.81
N GLY A 7 -14.23 4.57 -13.01
CA GLY A 7 -13.98 3.19 -13.47
C GLY A 7 -14.54 2.15 -12.50
N THR A 8 -14.35 2.34 -11.19
CA THR A 8 -14.92 1.46 -10.16
C THR A 8 -16.45 1.50 -10.17
N GLU A 9 -17.06 2.69 -10.25
CA GLU A 9 -18.52 2.84 -10.29
C GLU A 9 -19.11 2.14 -11.52
N ASN A 10 -18.52 2.33 -12.70
CA ASN A 10 -18.98 1.71 -13.94
C ASN A 10 -18.92 0.18 -13.86
N ILE A 11 -17.80 -0.39 -13.40
CA ILE A 11 -17.66 -1.85 -13.25
C ILE A 11 -18.65 -2.37 -12.20
N ALA A 12 -18.73 -1.74 -11.04
CA ALA A 12 -19.64 -2.16 -9.96
C ALA A 12 -21.11 -2.10 -10.38
N SER A 13 -21.50 -1.10 -11.17
CA SER A 13 -22.85 -0.99 -11.72
C SER A 13 -23.19 -2.15 -12.67
N LYS A 14 -22.24 -2.53 -13.54
CA LYS A 14 -22.43 -3.70 -14.41
C LYS A 14 -22.45 -5.04 -13.66
N ILE A 15 -21.61 -5.20 -12.64
CA ILE A 15 -21.64 -6.38 -11.75
C ILE A 15 -23.01 -6.48 -11.04
N LEU A 16 -23.53 -5.34 -10.58
CA LEU A 16 -24.85 -5.28 -9.93
C LEU A 16 -25.98 -5.65 -10.91
N GLU A 17 -25.98 -5.05 -12.12
CA GLU A 17 -26.95 -5.33 -13.19
C GLU A 17 -27.02 -6.83 -13.54
N HIS A 18 -25.84 -7.47 -13.63
CA HIS A 18 -25.74 -8.89 -13.93
C HIS A 18 -25.80 -9.81 -12.69
N ASN A 19 -26.07 -9.28 -11.51
CA ASN A 19 -26.14 -10.03 -10.25
C ASN A 19 -24.93 -10.93 -9.99
N LYS A 20 -23.72 -10.49 -10.35
CA LYS A 20 -22.48 -11.24 -10.18
C LYS A 20 -21.80 -10.90 -8.85
N LYS A 21 -20.92 -11.82 -8.38
CA LYS A 21 -20.03 -11.60 -7.25
C LYS A 21 -18.71 -10.98 -7.76
N MET A 22 -18.14 -10.06 -6.99
CA MET A 22 -16.84 -9.48 -7.30
C MET A 22 -15.92 -9.45 -6.08
N ILE A 23 -14.62 -9.49 -6.33
CA ILE A 23 -13.60 -9.08 -5.38
C ILE A 23 -13.13 -7.70 -5.80
N TYR A 24 -13.23 -6.74 -4.89
CA TYR A 24 -12.77 -5.37 -5.11
C TYR A 24 -11.41 -5.18 -4.46
N THR A 25 -10.39 -4.92 -5.26
CA THR A 25 -9.05 -4.62 -4.77
C THR A 25 -8.95 -3.14 -4.36
N SER A 26 -9.04 -2.89 -3.07
CA SER A 26 -8.77 -1.60 -2.47
C SER A 26 -7.28 -1.47 -2.08
N SER A 27 -6.99 -0.92 -0.94
CA SER A 27 -5.63 -0.78 -0.39
C SER A 27 -5.70 -0.48 1.10
N VAL A 28 -4.69 -0.84 1.88
CA VAL A 28 -4.54 -0.33 3.26
C VAL A 28 -4.40 1.20 3.32
N ALA A 29 -4.13 1.85 2.19
CA ALA A 29 -4.09 3.30 2.07
C ALA A 29 -5.44 3.99 2.36
N THR A 30 -6.56 3.25 2.36
CA THR A 30 -7.91 3.71 2.70
C THR A 30 -8.22 3.63 4.19
N LEU A 31 -7.35 3.02 4.98
CA LEU A 31 -7.52 2.85 6.42
C LEU A 31 -6.81 3.96 7.21
N ALA A 32 -7.33 4.26 8.40
CA ALA A 32 -6.67 5.20 9.30
C ALA A 32 -5.37 4.60 9.86
N ILE A 33 -4.33 5.43 9.91
CA ILE A 33 -3.06 5.08 10.53
C ILE A 33 -3.02 5.76 11.89
N LYS A 34 -3.10 4.95 12.94
CA LYS A 34 -2.99 5.42 14.34
C LYS A 34 -1.53 5.34 14.77
N ASN A 35 -1.03 6.40 15.42
CA ASN A 35 0.32 6.38 15.96
C ASN A 35 0.46 5.25 16.99
N GLU A 36 1.57 4.49 16.89
CA GLU A 36 1.96 3.40 17.79
C GLU A 36 0.97 2.22 17.89
N VAL A 37 -0.09 2.19 17.08
CA VAL A 37 -1.07 1.09 17.05
C VAL A 37 -1.08 0.44 15.69
N ILE A 38 -1.10 -0.89 15.67
CA ILE A 38 -1.29 -1.66 14.44
C ILE A 38 -2.74 -1.49 13.99
N SER A 39 -2.93 -0.91 12.78
CA SER A 39 -4.26 -0.71 12.22
C SER A 39 -4.85 -2.02 11.68
N ASP A 40 -6.14 -2.16 11.76
CA ASP A 40 -6.91 -3.29 11.25
C ASP A 40 -8.09 -2.82 10.36
N GLU A 41 -8.95 -3.74 9.96
CA GLU A 41 -10.11 -3.46 9.12
C GLU A 41 -11.15 -2.55 9.78
N ASN A 42 -11.10 -2.34 11.09
CA ASN A 42 -11.98 -1.43 11.84
C ASN A 42 -11.38 -0.02 11.99
N SER A 43 -10.19 0.19 11.46
CA SER A 43 -9.51 1.49 11.52
C SER A 43 -10.10 2.44 10.47
N GLU A 44 -11.28 2.99 10.78
CA GLU A 44 -11.98 3.90 9.87
C GLU A 44 -11.20 5.22 9.72
N ALA A 45 -11.03 5.65 8.46
CA ALA A 45 -10.41 6.92 8.11
C ALA A 45 -11.45 7.90 7.56
N SER A 46 -11.12 9.18 7.62
CA SER A 46 -11.84 10.26 6.94
C SER A 46 -11.14 10.70 5.65
N ILE A 47 -11.86 11.39 4.79
CA ILE A 47 -11.27 11.92 3.55
C ILE A 47 -10.14 12.93 3.83
N ASP A 48 -10.22 13.65 4.94
CA ASP A 48 -9.25 14.67 5.34
C ASP A 48 -7.90 14.08 5.77
N GLU A 49 -7.91 12.79 6.17
CA GLU A 49 -6.69 12.05 6.50
C GLU A 49 -5.97 11.50 5.26
N MET A 50 -6.61 11.59 4.08
CA MET A 50 -6.04 11.07 2.84
C MET A 50 -5.04 12.05 2.24
N VAL A 51 -3.76 11.72 2.34
CA VAL A 51 -2.67 12.50 1.76
C VAL A 51 -2.47 12.11 0.29
N GLY A 52 -2.57 13.11 -0.60
CA GLY A 52 -2.36 12.96 -2.03
C GLY A 52 -3.56 12.36 -2.80
N ASP A 53 -3.58 12.61 -4.11
CA ASP A 53 -4.69 12.24 -4.98
C ASP A 53 -4.91 10.73 -5.08
N TYR A 54 -3.84 9.95 -5.01
CA TYR A 54 -3.94 8.49 -5.05
C TYR A 54 -4.79 7.95 -3.90
N LYS A 55 -4.43 8.31 -2.64
CA LYS A 55 -5.19 7.85 -1.46
C LYS A 55 -6.63 8.33 -1.49
N LYS A 56 -6.85 9.60 -1.82
CA LYS A 56 -8.20 10.18 -1.96
C LYS A 56 -9.04 9.40 -2.97
N SER A 57 -8.48 9.11 -4.15
CA SER A 57 -9.20 8.38 -5.19
C SER A 57 -9.53 6.95 -4.80
N LYS A 58 -8.60 6.23 -4.14
CA LYS A 58 -8.84 4.86 -3.64
C LYS A 58 -9.90 4.86 -2.53
N PHE A 59 -9.82 5.81 -1.60
CA PHE A 59 -10.80 5.96 -0.53
C PHE A 59 -12.22 6.22 -1.06
N LEU A 60 -12.39 7.16 -1.99
CA LEU A 60 -13.67 7.45 -2.59
C LEU A 60 -14.24 6.25 -3.36
N ALA A 61 -13.41 5.56 -4.12
CA ALA A 61 -13.80 4.35 -4.83
C ALA A 61 -14.26 3.23 -3.88
N GLU A 62 -13.56 3.03 -2.76
CA GLU A 62 -13.99 2.06 -1.74
C GLU A 62 -15.31 2.47 -1.09
N LYS A 63 -15.51 3.76 -0.79
CA LYS A 63 -16.80 4.26 -0.25
C LYS A 63 -17.96 4.05 -1.22
N ILE A 64 -17.76 4.15 -2.54
CA ILE A 64 -18.76 3.79 -3.55
C ILE A 64 -19.13 2.31 -3.43
N ILE A 65 -18.15 1.40 -3.38
CA ILE A 65 -18.39 -0.04 -3.23
C ILE A 65 -19.18 -0.33 -1.96
N ILE A 66 -18.75 0.21 -0.82
CA ILE A 66 -19.46 0.07 0.47
C ILE A 66 -20.89 0.58 0.36
N GLY A 67 -21.09 1.73 -0.29
CA GLY A 67 -22.43 2.31 -0.51
C GLY A 67 -23.33 1.41 -1.37
N LEU A 68 -22.79 0.82 -2.43
CA LEU A 68 -23.51 -0.12 -3.30
C LEU A 68 -23.84 -1.44 -2.58
N ILE A 69 -22.93 -1.95 -1.73
CA ILE A 69 -23.19 -3.12 -0.88
C ILE A 69 -24.39 -2.83 0.04
N LYS A 70 -24.34 -1.71 0.78
CA LYS A 70 -25.35 -1.36 1.78
C LYS A 70 -26.71 -1.02 1.15
N LYS A 71 -26.71 -0.22 0.08
CA LYS A 71 -27.96 0.34 -0.51
C LYS A 71 -28.54 -0.52 -1.62
N LYS A 72 -27.71 -1.17 -2.45
CA LYS A 72 -28.11 -1.88 -3.65
C LYS A 72 -27.80 -3.37 -3.64
N LYS A 73 -27.36 -3.92 -2.50
CA LYS A 73 -27.05 -5.33 -2.32
C LYS A 73 -25.99 -5.86 -3.30
N LEU A 74 -24.99 -5.04 -3.66
CA LEU A 74 -23.85 -5.47 -4.48
C LEU A 74 -23.13 -6.62 -3.74
N LYS A 75 -22.93 -7.73 -4.46
CA LYS A 75 -22.24 -8.92 -3.91
C LYS A 75 -20.72 -8.73 -4.04
N ALA A 76 -20.13 -7.83 -3.26
CA ALA A 76 -18.70 -7.57 -3.27
C ALA A 76 -18.02 -7.97 -1.96
N ILE A 77 -16.77 -8.41 -2.06
CA ILE A 77 -15.82 -8.59 -0.96
C ILE A 77 -14.67 -7.64 -1.25
N ILE A 78 -14.20 -6.94 -0.22
CA ILE A 78 -13.13 -5.96 -0.35
C ILE A 78 -11.82 -6.58 0.14
N THR A 79 -10.75 -6.40 -0.61
CA THR A 79 -9.39 -6.76 -0.19
C THR A 79 -8.55 -5.49 -0.10
N ASN A 80 -7.76 -5.36 0.97
CA ASN A 80 -6.88 -4.24 1.24
C ASN A 80 -5.42 -4.75 1.26
N PRO A 81 -4.76 -4.90 0.09
CA PRO A 81 -3.34 -5.22 0.06
C PRO A 81 -2.50 -4.16 0.77
N SER A 82 -1.45 -4.59 1.46
CA SER A 82 -0.48 -3.69 2.09
C SER A 82 0.58 -3.22 1.07
N THR A 83 1.85 -3.47 1.31
CA THR A 83 2.94 -3.09 0.41
C THR A 83 3.48 -4.34 -0.28
N PRO A 84 2.96 -4.71 -1.46
CA PRO A 84 3.44 -5.88 -2.17
C PRO A 84 4.83 -5.65 -2.76
N ILE A 85 5.68 -6.66 -2.62
CA ILE A 85 7.00 -6.77 -3.25
C ILE A 85 7.17 -8.18 -3.80
N GLY A 86 8.04 -8.35 -4.78
CA GLY A 86 8.32 -9.65 -5.37
C GLY A 86 8.55 -9.59 -6.88
N PRO A 87 8.59 -10.73 -7.56
CA PRO A 87 8.93 -10.82 -8.97
C PRO A 87 7.88 -10.14 -9.87
N GLY A 88 8.31 -9.76 -11.07
CA GLY A 88 7.42 -9.20 -12.09
C GLY A 88 7.21 -7.69 -12.03
N ASP A 89 7.90 -6.96 -11.17
CA ASP A 89 7.86 -5.49 -11.10
C ASP A 89 8.72 -4.86 -12.22
N ILE A 90 8.30 -5.07 -13.46
CA ILE A 90 9.06 -4.68 -14.69
C ILE A 90 9.23 -3.16 -14.80
N LYS A 91 8.20 -2.40 -14.40
CA LYS A 91 8.28 -0.94 -14.27
C LYS A 91 8.27 -0.64 -12.78
N PRO A 92 9.46 -0.52 -12.16
CA PRO A 92 9.56 -0.56 -10.70
C PRO A 92 8.54 0.35 -10.02
N THR A 93 7.74 -0.26 -9.14
CA THR A 93 6.91 0.48 -8.18
C THR A 93 7.83 1.30 -7.26
N PRO A 94 7.31 2.30 -6.55
CA PRO A 94 8.13 3.03 -5.57
C PRO A 94 8.86 2.11 -4.57
N THR A 95 8.23 1.01 -4.16
CA THR A 95 8.84 0.06 -3.24
C THR A 95 9.87 -0.84 -3.92
N GLY A 96 9.60 -1.32 -5.14
CA GLY A 96 10.57 -2.07 -5.94
C GLY A 96 11.79 -1.21 -6.27
N LYS A 97 11.60 0.09 -6.54
CA LYS A 97 12.71 1.02 -6.74
C LYS A 97 13.60 1.14 -5.50
N ILE A 98 13.04 1.17 -4.29
CA ILE A 98 13.82 1.17 -3.04
C ILE A 98 14.75 -0.05 -2.98
N ILE A 99 14.26 -1.24 -3.31
CA ILE A 99 15.07 -2.46 -3.34
C ILE A 99 16.23 -2.30 -4.33
N LEU A 100 15.94 -1.84 -5.55
CA LEU A 100 16.96 -1.62 -6.57
C LEU A 100 17.98 -0.56 -6.15
N ASP A 101 17.54 0.56 -5.55
CA ASP A 101 18.43 1.63 -5.09
C ASP A 101 19.40 1.12 -3.99
N VAL A 102 18.93 0.23 -3.09
CA VAL A 102 19.82 -0.41 -2.10
C VAL A 102 20.82 -1.33 -2.79
N LEU A 103 20.37 -2.20 -3.69
CA LEU A 103 21.24 -3.15 -4.38
C LEU A 103 22.28 -2.46 -5.26
N ASN A 104 21.93 -1.35 -5.88
CA ASN A 104 22.81 -0.52 -6.71
C ASN A 104 23.70 0.42 -5.87
N ARG A 105 23.50 0.51 -4.55
CA ARG A 105 24.18 1.43 -3.63
C ARG A 105 23.82 2.91 -3.89
N ASP A 106 22.67 3.16 -4.48
CA ASP A 106 22.18 4.50 -4.82
C ASP A 106 21.37 5.14 -3.69
N MET A 107 21.16 4.40 -2.58
CA MET A 107 20.43 4.89 -1.40
C MET A 107 21.41 5.42 -0.34
N PRO A 108 21.61 6.74 -0.23
CA PRO A 108 22.62 7.31 0.68
C PRO A 108 22.15 7.32 2.14
N ALA A 109 20.85 7.37 2.37
CA ALA A 109 20.27 7.54 3.70
C ALA A 109 18.79 7.12 3.75
N TYR A 110 18.25 7.02 4.97
CA TYR A 110 16.85 6.63 5.19
C TYR A 110 16.16 7.53 6.22
N VAL A 111 14.83 7.51 6.22
CA VAL A 111 13.98 8.17 7.23
C VAL A 111 13.41 7.13 8.20
N ASP A 112 13.08 7.58 9.42
CA ASP A 112 12.43 6.73 10.42
C ASP A 112 10.95 6.56 10.11
N THR A 113 10.63 5.45 9.50
CA THR A 113 9.26 5.03 9.16
C THR A 113 9.15 3.52 9.22
N GLY A 114 7.99 2.97 8.90
CA GLY A 114 7.77 1.54 8.84
C GLY A 114 6.59 1.20 7.93
N LEU A 115 6.64 0.02 7.34
CA LEU A 115 5.65 -0.47 6.40
C LEU A 115 5.28 -1.92 6.72
N ASN A 116 4.12 -2.33 6.28
CA ASN A 116 3.75 -3.73 6.23
C ASN A 116 4.07 -4.28 4.83
N PHE A 117 5.06 -5.16 4.74
CA PHE A 117 5.49 -5.77 3.48
C PHE A 117 4.87 -7.14 3.29
N VAL A 118 4.51 -7.46 2.06
CA VAL A 118 3.88 -8.74 1.71
C VAL A 118 4.40 -9.23 0.35
N HIS A 119 4.51 -10.55 0.18
CA HIS A 119 4.84 -11.12 -1.12
C HIS A 119 3.68 -10.93 -2.11
N VAL A 120 3.97 -10.53 -3.35
CA VAL A 120 2.94 -10.28 -4.37
C VAL A 120 2.07 -11.50 -4.65
N ASP A 121 2.65 -12.71 -4.69
CA ASP A 121 1.89 -13.95 -4.87
C ASP A 121 0.95 -14.24 -3.70
N ASP A 122 1.34 -13.88 -2.47
CA ASP A 122 0.46 -14.05 -1.31
C ASP A 122 -0.74 -13.12 -1.39
N VAL A 123 -0.53 -11.91 -1.94
CA VAL A 123 -1.65 -11.01 -2.25
C VAL A 123 -2.57 -11.63 -3.29
N ALA A 124 -2.02 -12.20 -4.37
CA ALA A 124 -2.81 -12.89 -5.40
C ALA A 124 -3.59 -14.07 -4.82
N GLU A 125 -2.93 -14.92 -4.02
CA GLU A 125 -3.59 -16.02 -3.31
C GLU A 125 -4.68 -15.51 -2.35
N GLY A 126 -4.40 -14.43 -1.63
CA GLY A 126 -5.36 -13.78 -0.73
C GLY A 126 -6.65 -13.36 -1.43
N HIS A 127 -6.57 -12.88 -2.68
CA HIS A 127 -7.75 -12.57 -3.49
C HIS A 127 -8.55 -13.83 -3.82
N PHE A 128 -7.87 -14.92 -4.19
CA PHE A 128 -8.53 -16.20 -4.46
C PHE A 128 -9.19 -16.77 -3.19
N LEU A 129 -8.51 -16.70 -2.05
CA LEU A 129 -9.06 -17.13 -0.77
C LEU A 129 -10.26 -16.27 -0.34
N ALA A 130 -10.22 -14.95 -0.60
CA ALA A 130 -11.35 -14.06 -0.38
C ALA A 130 -12.55 -14.42 -1.26
N LEU A 131 -12.32 -14.81 -2.52
CA LEU A 131 -13.38 -15.31 -3.39
C LEU A 131 -14.03 -16.59 -2.84
N LYS A 132 -13.22 -17.50 -2.29
CA LYS A 132 -13.63 -18.82 -1.82
C LYS A 132 -14.30 -18.79 -0.45
N TYR A 133 -13.72 -18.04 0.50
CA TYR A 133 -14.11 -18.10 1.92
C TYR A 133 -14.66 -16.76 2.45
N GLY A 134 -14.45 -15.66 1.73
CA GLY A 134 -14.82 -14.34 2.19
C GLY A 134 -16.33 -14.11 2.22
N LYS A 135 -16.78 -13.32 3.17
CA LYS A 135 -18.17 -12.91 3.31
C LYS A 135 -18.46 -11.65 2.52
N ILE A 136 -19.58 -11.61 1.82
CA ILE A 136 -20.06 -10.42 1.10
C ILE A 136 -20.20 -9.26 2.09
N GLY A 137 -19.70 -8.10 1.71
CA GLY A 137 -19.74 -6.88 2.52
C GLY A 137 -18.56 -6.72 3.48
N GLU A 138 -17.72 -7.74 3.63
CA GLU A 138 -16.54 -7.68 4.48
C GLU A 138 -15.30 -7.23 3.72
N ASN A 139 -14.38 -6.61 4.46
CA ASN A 139 -13.04 -6.27 3.98
C ASN A 139 -11.98 -7.11 4.71
N TYR A 140 -10.87 -7.37 4.01
CA TYR A 140 -9.76 -8.20 4.50
C TYR A 140 -8.42 -7.57 4.13
N ILE A 141 -7.58 -7.32 5.12
CA ILE A 141 -6.21 -6.85 4.91
C ILE A 141 -5.36 -8.04 4.45
N LEU A 142 -4.79 -7.90 3.25
CA LEU A 142 -3.81 -8.85 2.70
C LEU A 142 -2.41 -8.30 2.96
N GLY A 143 -1.96 -8.44 4.20
CA GLY A 143 -0.66 -7.98 4.68
C GLY A 143 0.26 -9.14 5.03
N GLY A 144 1.53 -8.82 5.22
CA GLY A 144 2.58 -9.74 5.66
C GLY A 144 3.21 -9.29 6.98
N GLU A 145 4.48 -8.87 6.95
CA GLU A 145 5.24 -8.46 8.12
C GLU A 145 5.34 -6.95 8.28
N ASN A 146 5.17 -6.49 9.51
CA ASN A 146 5.42 -5.10 9.89
C ASN A 146 6.90 -4.91 10.18
N LEU A 147 7.61 -4.15 9.37
CA LEU A 147 9.03 -3.86 9.54
C LEU A 147 9.29 -2.37 9.62
N ASN A 148 10.19 -1.95 10.52
CA ASN A 148 10.78 -0.62 10.41
C ASN A 148 11.54 -0.53 9.08
N PHE A 149 11.55 0.63 8.49
CA PHE A 149 12.17 0.83 7.19
C PHE A 149 13.67 0.49 7.19
N LYS A 150 14.38 0.82 8.29
CA LYS A 150 15.79 0.44 8.48
C LYS A 150 15.99 -1.07 8.46
N ASP A 151 15.13 -1.83 9.16
CA ASP A 151 15.25 -3.29 9.22
C ASP A 151 15.00 -3.91 7.84
N PHE A 152 14.04 -3.36 7.08
CA PHE A 152 13.80 -3.77 5.70
C PHE A 152 15.01 -3.51 4.80
N LEU A 153 15.62 -2.30 4.86
CA LEU A 153 16.82 -1.97 4.07
C LEU A 153 18.01 -2.87 4.44
N ASP A 154 18.17 -3.18 5.73
CA ASP A 154 19.22 -4.08 6.19
C ASP A 154 19.04 -5.50 5.66
N LEU A 155 17.80 -5.97 5.60
CA LEU A 155 17.45 -7.27 5.04
C LEU A 155 17.74 -7.34 3.54
N VAL A 156 17.39 -6.29 2.78
CA VAL A 156 17.72 -6.17 1.35
C VAL A 156 19.23 -6.18 1.15
N ALA A 157 19.98 -5.40 1.94
CA ALA A 157 21.42 -5.32 1.85
C ALA A 157 22.10 -6.66 2.18
N GLU A 158 21.60 -7.39 3.19
CA GLU A 158 22.09 -8.73 3.56
C GLU A 158 21.89 -9.73 2.41
N ILE A 159 20.69 -9.77 1.84
CA ILE A 159 20.36 -10.70 0.75
C ILE A 159 21.18 -10.37 -0.51
N GLY A 160 21.28 -9.08 -0.85
CA GLY A 160 22.05 -8.60 -2.00
C GLY A 160 23.56 -8.58 -1.79
N LYS A 161 24.05 -8.89 -0.58
CA LYS A 161 25.48 -8.84 -0.19
C LYS A 161 26.11 -7.48 -0.49
N VAL A 162 25.36 -6.40 -0.23
CA VAL A 162 25.81 -5.01 -0.39
C VAL A 162 25.93 -4.30 0.96
N PRO A 163 26.67 -3.18 1.06
CA PRO A 163 26.77 -2.42 2.30
C PRO A 163 25.43 -1.91 2.78
N LYS A 164 25.19 -1.97 4.10
CA LYS A 164 23.99 -1.44 4.72
C LYS A 164 23.91 0.09 4.64
N VAL A 165 22.71 0.63 4.47
CA VAL A 165 22.45 2.08 4.54
C VAL A 165 22.59 2.55 5.99
N LYS A 166 23.56 3.43 6.27
CA LYS A 166 23.94 3.80 7.64
C LYS A 166 23.31 5.11 8.13
N PHE A 167 23.12 6.07 7.24
CA PHE A 167 22.73 7.42 7.62
C PHE A 167 21.23 7.58 7.76
N LYS A 168 20.77 8.00 8.94
CA LYS A 168 19.41 8.41 9.21
C LYS A 168 19.29 9.92 9.00
N ILE A 169 18.36 10.34 8.16
CA ILE A 169 18.06 11.75 7.95
C ILE A 169 16.81 12.14 8.76
N ASN A 170 16.86 13.26 9.45
CA ASN A 170 15.68 13.81 10.09
C ASN A 170 14.74 14.38 9.02
N GLN A 171 13.49 13.94 9.03
CA GLN A 171 12.45 14.34 8.07
C GLN A 171 12.30 15.86 7.95
N LYS A 172 12.51 16.64 9.03
CA LYS A 172 12.41 18.11 9.00
C LYS A 172 13.29 18.75 7.95
N TYR A 173 14.51 18.25 7.77
CA TYR A 173 15.42 18.78 6.74
C TYR A 173 14.94 18.39 5.33
N LEU A 174 14.32 17.23 5.18
CA LEU A 174 13.85 16.78 3.88
C LEU A 174 12.64 17.57 3.37
N TYR A 175 11.82 18.15 4.25
CA TYR A 175 10.70 19.00 3.83
C TYR A 175 11.19 20.22 3.02
N PHE A 176 12.26 20.87 3.45
CA PHE A 176 12.83 21.98 2.71
C PHE A 176 13.32 21.56 1.32
N PHE A 177 14.05 20.45 1.24
CA PHE A 177 14.53 19.92 -0.04
C PHE A 177 13.40 19.41 -0.94
N ALA A 178 12.37 18.77 -0.39
CA ALA A 178 11.21 18.34 -1.15
C ALA A 178 10.45 19.52 -1.75
N PHE A 179 10.24 20.57 -0.99
CA PHE A 179 9.61 21.80 -1.47
C PHE A 179 10.37 22.40 -2.66
N ILE A 180 11.68 22.57 -2.53
CA ILE A 180 12.51 23.09 -3.62
C ILE A 180 12.44 22.16 -4.84
N ASN A 181 12.54 20.85 -4.62
CA ASN A 181 12.52 19.85 -5.69
C ASN A 181 11.17 19.86 -6.44
N GLU A 182 10.05 19.97 -5.73
CA GLU A 182 8.72 20.08 -6.37
C GLU A 182 8.57 21.36 -7.19
N VAL A 183 9.07 22.50 -6.67
CA VAL A 183 9.05 23.78 -7.41
C VAL A 183 9.88 23.68 -8.68
N ILE A 184 11.10 23.14 -8.61
CA ILE A 184 11.98 22.96 -9.76
C ILE A 184 11.36 21.97 -10.76
N ALA A 185 10.85 20.84 -10.27
CA ALA A 185 10.23 19.81 -11.09
C ALA A 185 9.02 20.36 -11.86
N LYS A 186 8.17 21.14 -11.17
CA LYS A 186 6.93 21.68 -11.77
C LYS A 186 7.18 22.82 -12.76
N TYR A 187 8.06 23.74 -12.43
CA TYR A 187 8.20 25.01 -13.17
C TYR A 187 9.39 25.05 -14.10
N ILE A 188 10.45 24.27 -13.87
CA ILE A 188 11.70 24.34 -14.63
C ILE A 188 11.92 23.11 -15.49
N LEU A 189 11.96 21.90 -14.91
CA LEU A 189 12.41 20.69 -15.59
C LEU A 189 11.28 19.75 -16.02
N ARG A 190 10.04 19.97 -15.56
CA ARG A 190 8.85 19.17 -15.89
C ARG A 190 9.04 17.65 -15.76
N TYR A 191 9.66 17.20 -14.67
CA TYR A 191 9.81 15.79 -14.33
C TYR A 191 9.02 15.43 -13.07
N ASN A 192 8.83 14.13 -12.83
CA ASN A 192 8.19 13.65 -11.61
C ASN A 192 9.25 13.51 -10.51
N PRO A 193 9.21 14.33 -9.43
CA PRO A 193 10.22 14.28 -8.39
C PRO A 193 10.10 12.97 -7.58
N SER A 194 11.24 12.38 -7.27
CA SER A 194 11.32 11.18 -6.42
C SER A 194 11.06 11.50 -4.94
N LEU A 195 11.33 12.72 -4.51
CA LEU A 195 11.05 13.22 -3.16
C LEU A 195 9.94 14.27 -3.24
N THR A 196 8.77 13.95 -2.65
CA THR A 196 7.59 14.81 -2.63
C THR A 196 7.17 15.13 -1.19
N LEU A 197 6.49 16.27 -1.00
CA LEU A 197 5.92 16.65 0.30
C LEU A 197 4.90 15.62 0.78
N ASP A 198 4.08 15.08 -0.12
CA ASP A 198 3.10 14.04 0.22
C ASP A 198 3.79 12.74 0.65
N GLY A 199 4.88 12.35 -0.03
CA GLY A 199 5.69 11.19 0.35
C GLY A 199 6.31 11.35 1.75
N LEU A 200 6.80 12.55 2.07
CA LEU A 200 7.34 12.85 3.40
C LEU A 200 6.26 12.81 4.49
N LYS A 201 5.10 13.43 4.28
CA LYS A 201 3.97 13.35 5.21
C LYS A 201 3.54 11.90 5.47
N MET A 202 3.55 11.06 4.43
CA MET A 202 3.25 9.63 4.59
C MET A 202 4.30 8.90 5.42
N SER A 203 5.56 9.30 5.33
CA SER A 203 6.66 8.68 6.08
C SER A 203 6.73 9.08 7.56
N GLU A 204 5.94 10.06 8.01
CA GLU A 204 5.87 10.45 9.43
C GLU A 204 5.22 9.38 10.33
N LYS A 205 4.40 8.53 9.74
CA LYS A 205 3.68 7.49 10.47
C LYS A 205 4.16 6.11 10.04
N LYS A 206 4.26 5.20 11.01
CA LYS A 206 4.49 3.79 10.70
C LYS A 206 3.19 3.18 10.19
N MET A 207 3.21 2.68 8.95
CA MET A 207 2.07 2.06 8.30
C MET A 207 2.06 0.56 8.62
N PHE A 208 1.71 0.23 9.86
CA PHE A 208 1.63 -1.13 10.37
C PHE A 208 0.19 -1.62 10.36
N PHE A 209 -0.02 -2.81 9.83
CA PHE A 209 -1.34 -3.40 9.66
C PHE A 209 -1.39 -4.83 10.16
N SER A 210 -2.57 -5.25 10.62
CA SER A 210 -2.85 -6.61 11.04
C SER A 210 -3.64 -7.35 9.97
N SER A 211 -3.17 -8.52 9.56
CA SER A 211 -3.90 -9.45 8.68
C SER A 211 -4.57 -10.61 9.44
N GLU A 212 -4.76 -10.47 10.75
CA GLU A 212 -5.32 -11.54 11.59
C GLU A 212 -6.73 -11.98 11.17
N LYS A 213 -7.56 -11.05 10.71
CA LYS A 213 -8.88 -11.36 10.18
C LYS A 213 -8.79 -12.25 8.93
N ALA A 214 -7.92 -11.90 7.98
CA ALA A 214 -7.68 -12.71 6.80
C ALA A 214 -7.11 -14.08 7.16
N LYS A 215 -6.16 -14.17 8.09
CA LYS A 215 -5.59 -15.44 8.57
C LYS A 215 -6.66 -16.34 9.16
N LYS A 216 -7.53 -15.81 10.02
CA LYS A 216 -8.58 -16.58 10.70
C LYS A 216 -9.72 -17.00 9.78
N LEU A 217 -10.20 -16.08 8.94
CA LEU A 217 -11.43 -16.28 8.18
C LEU A 217 -11.21 -16.78 6.75
N LEU A 218 -10.08 -16.42 6.12
CA LEU A 218 -9.74 -16.83 4.76
C LEU A 218 -8.73 -17.98 4.72
N ARG A 219 -8.11 -18.35 5.85
CA ARG A 219 -6.96 -19.28 5.91
C ARG A 219 -5.71 -18.69 5.24
N TYR A 220 -5.62 -17.37 5.17
CA TYR A 220 -4.50 -16.67 4.59
C TYR A 220 -3.21 -16.92 5.37
N ARG A 221 -2.11 -17.24 4.68
CA ARG A 221 -0.81 -17.56 5.29
C ARG A 221 0.31 -16.90 4.50
N PRO A 222 0.57 -15.60 4.73
CA PRO A 222 1.64 -14.91 4.03
C PRO A 222 3.01 -15.48 4.41
N ARG A 223 3.89 -15.56 3.43
CA ARG A 223 5.30 -15.92 3.60
C ARG A 223 6.04 -14.84 4.38
N ASN A 224 7.24 -15.21 4.86
CA ASN A 224 8.20 -14.26 5.40
C ASN A 224 8.66 -13.28 4.31
N VAL A 225 8.83 -12.00 4.67
CA VAL A 225 9.25 -10.94 3.76
C VAL A 225 10.62 -11.23 3.11
N LYS A 226 11.47 -11.98 3.78
CA LYS A 226 12.78 -12.41 3.25
C LYS A 226 12.64 -13.20 1.94
N ASN A 227 11.57 -13.97 1.78
CA ASN A 227 11.30 -14.70 0.54
C ASN A 227 10.93 -13.71 -0.58
N ALA A 228 10.07 -12.74 -0.29
CA ALA A 228 9.65 -11.72 -1.26
C ALA A 228 10.80 -10.82 -1.76
N ILE A 229 11.88 -10.67 -0.97
CA ILE A 229 13.07 -9.92 -1.39
C ILE A 229 14.01 -10.81 -2.22
N LYS A 230 14.03 -12.12 -1.99
CA LYS A 230 14.90 -13.05 -2.73
C LYS A 230 14.39 -13.35 -4.12
N ASP A 231 13.09 -13.40 -4.29
CA ASP A 231 12.40 -13.68 -5.56
C ASP A 231 12.36 -12.45 -6.46
#